data_a88159dcd1315cc9b45e04a6168f9f4e
#
_entry.id   a88159dcd1315cc9b45e04a6168f9f4e
#
_cell.length_a   1.000
_cell.length_b   1.000
_cell.length_c   1.000
_cell.angle_alpha   90.00
_cell.angle_beta   90.00
_cell.angle_gamma   90.00
#
_symmetry.space_group_name_H-M   'P 1'
#
loop_
_entity.id
_entity.type
_entity.pdbx_description
1 polymer ?
#
loop_
_entity_poly.entity_id
_entity_poly.type
_entity_poly.pdbx_seq_one_letter_code
_entity_poly.pdbx_strand_id
1 'polypeptide(L)'
;NTESNNNEFNKTHSILSDEEEERRAYIDYFKERLEFDWLMESYPYDRAMITEIFDLIVDTVCSKKDTIRVAGDNKPSSVVKSQLMKLDHSHVEFVLNGMKENTTQVRCIKQYLLASLYNAPLTISNYYQSLVNHDMATGKI
;
A
#
# COMPACT_ATOMS: atom_id res chain seq x y z
N ASN A 1 -21.52 31.51 -27.05
CA ASN A 1 -20.31 31.26 -27.79
C ASN A 1 -19.74 29.87 -27.48
N THR A 2 -19.72 29.05 -28.51
CA THR A 2 -19.24 27.67 -28.43
C THR A 2 -17.76 27.54 -28.07
N GLU A 3 -16.94 28.54 -28.39
CA GLU A 3 -15.50 28.52 -28.09
C GLU A 3 -15.21 28.59 -26.61
N SER A 4 -15.94 29.42 -25.86
CA SER A 4 -15.78 29.59 -24.42
C SER A 4 -16.11 28.28 -23.65
N ASN A 5 -17.19 27.60 -24.04
CA ASN A 5 -17.61 26.33 -23.46
C ASN A 5 -16.61 25.21 -23.76
N ASN A 6 -16.06 25.20 -24.97
CA ASN A 6 -15.06 24.20 -25.37
C ASN A 6 -13.76 24.34 -24.57
N ASN A 7 -13.34 25.57 -24.24
CA ASN A 7 -12.14 25.79 -23.45
C ASN A 7 -12.29 25.30 -22.01
N GLU A 8 -13.43 25.54 -21.38
CA GLU A 8 -13.72 25.05 -20.03
C GLU A 8 -13.78 23.53 -20.00
N PHE A 9 -14.45 22.90 -20.98
CA PHE A 9 -14.51 21.46 -21.12
C PHE A 9 -13.11 20.84 -21.28
N ASN A 10 -12.27 21.42 -22.11
CA ASN A 10 -10.91 20.95 -22.36
C ASN A 10 -10.03 21.04 -21.11
N LYS A 11 -10.16 22.10 -20.31
CA LYS A 11 -9.45 22.26 -19.04
C LYS A 11 -9.80 21.16 -18.05
N THR A 12 -11.09 20.91 -17.84
CA THR A 12 -11.57 19.87 -16.94
C THR A 12 -11.11 18.48 -17.40
N HIS A 13 -11.20 18.22 -18.68
CA HIS A 13 -10.78 16.96 -19.28
C HIS A 13 -9.27 16.75 -19.14
N SER A 14 -8.47 17.82 -19.31
CA SER A 14 -7.00 17.77 -19.14
C SER A 14 -6.60 17.44 -17.70
N ILE A 15 -7.25 18.05 -16.70
CA ILE A 15 -6.99 17.78 -15.26
C ILE A 15 -7.33 16.34 -14.93
N LEU A 16 -8.48 15.82 -15.38
CA LEU A 16 -8.88 14.43 -15.15
C LEU A 16 -7.91 13.46 -15.82
N SER A 17 -7.43 13.79 -17.04
CA SER A 17 -6.46 12.99 -17.76
C SER A 17 -5.12 12.91 -17.02
N ASP A 18 -4.66 14.03 -16.43
CA ASP A 18 -3.42 14.06 -15.64
C ASP A 18 -3.54 13.21 -14.38
N GLU A 19 -4.68 13.29 -13.67
CA GLU A 19 -4.92 12.47 -12.49
C GLU A 19 -5.03 10.98 -12.84
N GLU A 20 -5.68 10.65 -13.95
CA GLU A 20 -5.77 9.28 -14.45
C GLU A 20 -4.40 8.74 -14.83
N GLU A 21 -3.56 9.55 -15.47
CA GLU A 21 -2.20 9.16 -15.84
C GLU A 21 -1.34 8.94 -14.60
N GLU A 22 -1.45 9.80 -13.60
CA GLU A 22 -0.75 9.64 -12.31
C GLU A 22 -1.15 8.34 -11.62
N ARG A 23 -2.46 8.07 -11.54
CA ARG A 23 -2.98 6.84 -10.95
C ARG A 23 -2.47 5.62 -11.71
N ARG A 24 -2.48 5.66 -13.02
CA ARG A 24 -2.00 4.55 -13.87
C ARG A 24 -0.52 4.31 -13.63
N ALA A 25 0.28 5.36 -13.49
CA ALA A 25 1.70 5.25 -13.20
C ALA A 25 1.94 4.55 -11.86
N TYR A 26 1.17 4.88 -10.83
CA TYR A 26 1.27 4.20 -9.53
C TYR A 26 0.79 2.76 -9.60
N ILE A 27 -0.28 2.48 -10.34
CA ILE A 27 -0.76 1.11 -10.55
C ILE A 27 0.35 0.27 -11.19
N ASP A 28 0.97 0.78 -12.25
CA ASP A 28 2.06 0.07 -12.95
C ASP A 28 3.26 -0.14 -12.04
N TYR A 29 3.66 0.89 -11.28
CA TYR A 29 4.75 0.81 -10.31
C TYR A 29 4.50 -0.30 -9.27
N PHE A 30 3.33 -0.29 -8.64
CA PHE A 30 3.03 -1.25 -7.58
C PHE A 30 2.75 -2.66 -8.10
N LYS A 31 2.20 -2.80 -9.31
CA LYS A 31 2.06 -4.12 -9.94
C LYS A 31 3.41 -4.81 -10.09
N GLU A 32 4.41 -4.07 -10.51
CA GLU A 32 5.77 -4.58 -10.65
C GLU A 32 6.45 -4.76 -9.28
N ARG A 33 6.41 -3.73 -8.46
CA ARG A 33 7.10 -3.72 -7.16
C ARG A 33 6.57 -4.77 -6.20
N LEU A 34 5.26 -4.93 -6.13
CA LEU A 34 4.59 -5.91 -5.26
C LEU A 34 4.50 -7.29 -5.89
N GLU A 35 4.86 -7.43 -7.15
CA GLU A 35 4.71 -8.67 -7.93
C GLU A 35 3.27 -9.18 -7.83
N PHE A 36 2.34 -8.31 -8.20
CA PHE A 36 0.90 -8.53 -8.01
C PHE A 36 0.42 -9.83 -8.64
N ASP A 37 0.81 -10.11 -9.89
CA ASP A 37 0.38 -11.33 -10.58
C ASP A 37 0.91 -12.58 -9.87
N TRP A 38 2.15 -12.54 -9.41
CA TRP A 38 2.74 -13.63 -8.64
C TRP A 38 2.00 -13.86 -7.31
N LEU A 39 1.65 -12.77 -6.61
CA LEU A 39 0.86 -12.86 -5.37
C LEU A 39 -0.50 -13.50 -5.63
N MET A 40 -1.18 -13.11 -6.71
CA MET A 40 -2.49 -13.64 -7.07
C MET A 40 -2.43 -15.13 -7.40
N GLU A 41 -1.35 -15.58 -8.05
CA GLU A 41 -1.14 -17.00 -8.37
C GLU A 41 -0.72 -17.81 -7.15
N SER A 42 0.13 -17.22 -6.30
CA SER A 42 0.69 -17.91 -5.13
C SER A 42 -0.30 -18.03 -3.99
N TYR A 43 -1.26 -17.13 -3.91
CA TYR A 43 -2.25 -17.07 -2.82
C TYR A 43 -3.67 -17.10 -3.39
N PRO A 44 -4.10 -18.21 -4.00
CA PRO A 44 -5.39 -18.26 -4.69
C PRO A 44 -6.61 -18.06 -3.78
N TYR A 45 -6.48 -18.35 -2.49
CA TYR A 45 -7.57 -18.17 -1.52
C TYR A 45 -7.60 -16.76 -0.92
N ASP A 46 -6.57 -15.96 -1.18
CA ASP A 46 -6.42 -14.62 -0.61
C ASP A 46 -6.53 -13.51 -1.66
N ARG A 47 -7.00 -13.83 -2.87
CA ARG A 47 -7.04 -12.89 -3.99
C ARG A 47 -7.85 -11.63 -3.70
N ALA A 48 -8.99 -11.80 -3.03
CA ALA A 48 -9.81 -10.66 -2.65
C ALA A 48 -9.06 -9.71 -1.70
N MET A 49 -8.35 -10.28 -0.72
CA MET A 49 -7.57 -9.49 0.23
C MET A 49 -6.38 -8.82 -0.43
N ILE A 50 -5.68 -9.53 -1.32
CA ILE A 50 -4.54 -8.96 -2.07
C ILE A 50 -5.01 -7.78 -2.92
N THR A 51 -6.14 -7.92 -3.60
CA THR A 51 -6.72 -6.83 -4.39
C THR A 51 -7.07 -5.64 -3.51
N GLU A 52 -7.65 -5.89 -2.34
CA GLU A 52 -8.01 -4.82 -1.40
C GLU A 52 -6.78 -4.09 -0.87
N ILE A 53 -5.72 -4.83 -0.53
CA ILE A 53 -4.43 -4.24 -0.13
C ILE A 53 -3.86 -3.38 -1.26
N PHE A 54 -3.85 -3.90 -2.47
CA PHE A 54 -3.36 -3.19 -3.64
C PHE A 54 -4.12 -1.88 -3.89
N ASP A 55 -5.45 -1.95 -3.88
CA ASP A 55 -6.30 -0.79 -4.09
C ASP A 55 -6.10 0.26 -2.99
N LEU A 56 -5.96 -0.18 -1.75
CA LEU A 56 -5.71 0.72 -0.62
C LEU A 56 -4.39 1.46 -0.76
N ILE A 57 -3.33 0.76 -1.17
CA ILE A 57 -2.02 1.37 -1.40
C ILE A 57 -2.13 2.44 -2.50
N VAL A 58 -2.73 2.10 -3.63
CA VAL A 58 -2.88 3.03 -4.76
C VAL A 58 -3.74 4.23 -4.37
N ASP A 59 -4.86 4.00 -3.71
CA ASP A 59 -5.76 5.08 -3.26
C ASP A 59 -5.04 6.03 -2.30
N THR A 60 -4.23 5.49 -1.41
CA THR A 60 -3.51 6.28 -0.42
C THR A 60 -2.42 7.13 -1.07
N VAL A 61 -1.62 6.56 -1.98
CA VAL A 61 -0.57 7.33 -2.67
C VAL A 61 -1.14 8.35 -3.65
N CYS A 62 -2.34 8.13 -4.16
CA CYS A 62 -3.04 9.08 -5.03
C CYS A 62 -3.81 10.15 -4.27
N SER A 63 -3.91 10.05 -2.95
CA SER A 63 -4.67 11.00 -2.14
C SER A 63 -4.12 12.42 -2.27
N LYS A 64 -5.01 13.40 -2.38
CA LYS A 64 -4.67 14.83 -2.45
C LYS A 64 -4.82 15.52 -1.08
N LYS A 65 -5.14 14.77 -0.03
CA LYS A 65 -5.25 15.31 1.33
C LYS A 65 -3.87 15.65 1.87
N ASP A 66 -3.80 16.68 2.71
CA ASP A 66 -2.54 17.08 3.35
C ASP A 66 -2.07 16.08 4.40
N THR A 67 -3.01 15.44 5.08
CA THR A 67 -2.73 14.45 6.12
C THR A 67 -3.50 13.17 5.85
N ILE A 68 -2.93 12.06 6.32
CA ILE A 68 -3.55 10.72 6.26
C ILE A 68 -3.49 10.14 7.67
N ARG A 69 -4.63 9.63 8.14
CA ARG A 69 -4.71 9.02 9.46
C ARG A 69 -4.18 7.59 9.42
N VAL A 70 -3.16 7.33 10.23
CA VAL A 70 -2.55 6.00 10.36
C VAL A 70 -2.42 5.67 11.84
N ALA A 71 -2.98 4.54 12.26
CA ALA A 71 -2.91 4.05 13.64
C ALA A 71 -3.35 5.11 14.68
N GLY A 72 -4.38 5.90 14.33
CA GLY A 72 -4.92 6.91 15.21
C GLY A 72 -4.26 8.27 15.16
N ASP A 73 -3.15 8.41 14.44
CA ASP A 73 -2.41 9.66 14.29
C ASP A 73 -2.57 10.24 12.90
N ASN A 74 -2.73 11.57 12.81
CA ASN A 74 -2.72 12.29 11.55
C ASN A 74 -1.27 12.54 11.14
N LYS A 75 -0.84 11.89 10.07
CA LYS A 75 0.53 12.01 9.54
C LYS A 75 0.54 12.81 8.25
N PRO A 76 1.60 13.58 7.97
CA PRO A 76 1.72 14.24 6.67
C PRO A 76 1.62 13.23 5.52
N SER A 77 0.85 13.56 4.49
CA SER A 77 0.66 12.67 3.33
C SER A 77 1.97 12.26 2.68
N SER A 78 2.94 13.19 2.61
CA SER A 78 4.26 12.91 2.03
C SER A 78 5.00 11.81 2.78
N VAL A 79 4.89 11.78 4.11
CA VAL A 79 5.51 10.75 4.95
C VAL A 79 4.87 9.39 4.70
N VAL A 80 3.53 9.35 4.66
CA VAL A 80 2.79 8.10 4.43
C VAL A 80 3.10 7.55 3.04
N LYS A 81 3.05 8.40 2.01
CA LYS A 81 3.37 8.00 0.63
C LYS A 81 4.79 7.46 0.52
N SER A 82 5.76 8.15 1.12
CA SER A 82 7.16 7.73 1.11
C SER A 82 7.32 6.35 1.75
N GLN A 83 6.61 6.09 2.84
CA GLN A 83 6.65 4.80 3.51
C GLN A 83 6.03 3.68 2.67
N LEU A 84 4.88 3.95 2.04
CA LEU A 84 4.22 2.98 1.17
C LEU A 84 5.02 2.67 -0.09
N MET A 85 5.79 3.63 -0.60
CA MET A 85 6.66 3.42 -1.77
C MET A 85 7.79 2.41 -1.49
N LYS A 86 8.07 2.10 -0.23
CA LYS A 86 9.07 1.10 0.15
C LYS A 86 8.54 -0.32 0.11
N LEU A 87 7.22 -0.51 0.00
CA LEU A 87 6.61 -1.83 0.05
C LEU A 87 7.02 -2.70 -1.14
N ASP A 88 7.22 -3.98 -0.87
CA ASP A 88 7.43 -5.02 -1.87
C ASP A 88 6.54 -6.23 -1.57
N HIS A 89 6.69 -7.32 -2.33
CA HIS A 89 5.85 -8.52 -2.15
C HIS A 89 6.00 -9.12 -0.75
N SER A 90 7.19 -9.08 -0.17
CA SER A 90 7.41 -9.68 1.15
C SER A 90 6.64 -8.96 2.25
N HIS A 91 6.47 -7.65 2.13
CA HIS A 91 5.66 -6.88 3.06
C HIS A 91 4.18 -7.25 2.95
N VAL A 92 3.68 -7.44 1.72
CA VAL A 92 2.29 -7.88 1.49
C VAL A 92 2.08 -9.27 2.08
N GLU A 93 3.01 -10.20 1.85
CA GLU A 93 2.95 -11.55 2.42
C GLU A 93 2.93 -11.50 3.95
N PHE A 94 3.76 -10.65 4.55
CA PHE A 94 3.81 -10.46 5.99
C PHE A 94 2.47 -9.97 6.54
N VAL A 95 1.84 -9.00 5.87
CA VAL A 95 0.51 -8.49 6.27
C VAL A 95 -0.56 -9.56 6.11
N LEU A 96 -0.54 -10.33 5.01
CA LEU A 96 -1.48 -11.43 4.79
C LEU A 96 -1.38 -12.47 5.89
N ASN A 97 -0.16 -12.87 6.26
CA ASN A 97 0.07 -13.86 7.31
C ASN A 97 -0.38 -13.33 8.68
N GLY A 98 -0.14 -12.05 8.95
CA GLY A 98 -0.63 -11.40 10.16
C GLY A 98 -2.15 -11.39 10.26
N MET A 99 -2.83 -11.17 9.14
CA MET A 99 -4.29 -11.23 9.08
C MET A 99 -4.82 -12.62 9.39
N LYS A 100 -4.15 -13.67 8.91
CA LYS A 100 -4.55 -15.06 9.16
C LYS A 100 -4.37 -15.46 10.62
N GLU A 101 -3.31 -14.98 11.26
CA GLU A 101 -3.03 -15.26 12.66
C GLU A 101 -3.93 -14.48 13.61
N ASN A 102 -4.46 -13.34 13.16
CA ASN A 102 -5.31 -12.50 13.98
C ASN A 102 -6.76 -12.95 13.84
N THR A 103 -7.24 -13.69 14.85
CA THR A 103 -8.61 -14.20 14.88
C THR A 103 -9.61 -13.19 15.43
N THR A 104 -9.15 -12.03 15.89
CA THR A 104 -10.02 -10.97 16.42
C THR A 104 -10.75 -10.29 15.27
N GLN A 105 -12.06 -10.11 15.40
CA GLN A 105 -12.83 -9.36 14.43
C GLN A 105 -12.37 -7.90 14.40
N VAL A 106 -11.90 -7.45 13.24
CA VAL A 106 -11.45 -6.08 13.05
C VAL A 106 -12.64 -5.27 12.52
N ARG A 107 -13.05 -4.25 13.29
CA ARG A 107 -14.19 -3.39 12.95
C ARG A 107 -13.97 -2.59 11.66
N CYS A 108 -12.74 -2.13 11.45
CA CYS A 108 -12.40 -1.35 10.27
C CYS A 108 -11.15 -1.94 9.64
N ILE A 109 -11.36 -2.81 8.66
CA ILE A 109 -10.28 -3.55 8.03
C ILE A 109 -9.32 -2.63 7.26
N LYS A 110 -9.83 -1.57 6.63
CA LYS A 110 -8.99 -0.62 5.89
C LYS A 110 -8.01 0.12 6.81
N GLN A 111 -8.48 0.54 7.99
CA GLN A 111 -7.61 1.19 8.97
C GLN A 111 -6.55 0.24 9.49
N TYR A 112 -6.92 -0.99 9.77
CA TYR A 112 -6.00 -2.03 10.20
C TYR A 112 -4.95 -2.32 9.14
N LEU A 113 -5.38 -2.51 7.89
CA LEU A 113 -4.48 -2.78 6.77
C LEU A 113 -3.51 -1.62 6.54
N LEU A 114 -4.00 -0.38 6.57
CA LEU A 114 -3.14 0.79 6.36
C LEU A 114 -2.09 0.90 7.46
N ALA A 115 -2.46 0.69 8.71
CA ALA A 115 -1.52 0.69 9.83
C ALA A 115 -0.47 -0.42 9.68
N SER A 116 -0.92 -1.63 9.31
CA SER A 116 -0.03 -2.78 9.12
C SER A 116 0.95 -2.55 7.96
N LEU A 117 0.47 -2.02 6.84
CA LEU A 117 1.30 -1.71 5.67
C LEU A 117 2.30 -0.60 5.97
N TYR A 118 1.86 0.45 6.66
CA TYR A 118 2.74 1.56 7.05
C TYR A 118 3.90 1.07 7.93
N ASN A 119 3.62 0.16 8.85
CA ASN A 119 4.60 -0.35 9.79
C ASN A 119 5.39 -1.56 9.26
N ALA A 120 4.92 -2.21 8.19
CA ALA A 120 5.53 -3.44 7.68
C ALA A 120 7.02 -3.32 7.37
N PRO A 121 7.51 -2.29 6.69
CA PRO A 121 8.94 -2.18 6.39
C PRO A 121 9.81 -2.17 7.65
N LEU A 122 9.37 -1.48 8.70
CA LEU A 122 10.09 -1.43 9.97
C LEU A 122 9.94 -2.74 10.75
N THR A 123 8.73 -3.27 10.81
CA THR A 123 8.42 -4.49 11.58
C THR A 123 9.13 -5.71 11.00
N ILE A 124 9.11 -5.89 9.68
CA ILE A 124 9.75 -7.03 9.03
C ILE A 124 11.27 -6.94 9.16
N SER A 125 11.85 -5.75 9.05
CA SER A 125 13.28 -5.53 9.25
C SER A 125 13.70 -5.89 10.68
N ASN A 126 12.95 -5.43 11.66
CA ASN A 126 13.22 -5.75 13.08
C ASN A 126 13.08 -7.24 13.35
N TYR A 127 12.10 -7.90 12.74
CA TYR A 127 11.90 -9.34 12.88
C TYR A 127 13.11 -10.12 12.37
N TYR A 128 13.59 -9.82 11.16
CA TYR A 128 14.77 -10.50 10.60
C TYR A 128 16.03 -10.19 11.38
N GLN A 129 16.21 -8.97 11.87
CA GLN A 129 17.34 -8.62 12.70
C GLN A 129 17.35 -9.44 14.01
N SER A 130 16.19 -9.61 14.62
CA SER A 130 16.05 -10.43 15.83
C SER A 130 16.39 -11.89 15.57
N LEU A 131 15.98 -12.46 14.43
CA LEU A 131 16.31 -13.83 14.04
C LEU A 131 17.82 -14.00 13.84
N VAL A 132 18.46 -13.08 13.15
CA VAL A 132 19.91 -13.11 12.92
C VAL A 132 20.66 -13.06 14.26
N ASN A 133 20.28 -12.16 15.14
CA ASN A 133 20.90 -12.04 16.46
C ASN A 133 20.73 -13.32 17.29
N HIS A 134 19.55 -13.92 17.26
CA HIS A 134 19.27 -15.18 17.94
C HIS A 134 20.13 -16.32 17.40
N ASP A 135 20.23 -16.47 16.09
CA ASP A 135 21.02 -17.51 15.45
C ASP A 135 22.51 -17.34 15.74
N MET A 136 23.02 -16.14 15.76
CA MET A 136 24.39 -15.84 16.15
C MET A 136 24.65 -16.22 17.61
N ALA A 137 23.74 -15.90 18.52
CA ALA A 137 23.84 -16.20 19.92
C ALA A 137 23.81 -17.70 20.23
N THR A 138 23.07 -18.47 19.39
CA THR A 138 22.97 -19.93 19.54
C THR A 138 24.02 -20.71 18.75
N GLY A 139 24.87 -20.03 18.00
CA GLY A 139 25.96 -20.66 17.25
C GLY A 139 25.51 -21.40 15.99
N LYS A 140 24.32 -21.09 15.47
CA LYS A 140 23.76 -21.71 14.27
C LYS A 140 24.30 -21.14 12.95
N ILE A 141 25.00 -20.03 13.03
CA ILE A 141 25.59 -19.38 11.86
C ILE A 141 27.10 -19.60 11.83
#